data_4211513b3c63e890598c60ab766f50a9
#
_entry.id   4211513b3c63e890598c60ab766f50a9
#
_cell.length_a   1.000
_cell.length_b   1.000
_cell.length_c   1.000
_cell.angle_alpha   90.00
_cell.angle_beta   90.00
_cell.angle_gamma   90.00
#
_symmetry.space_group_name_H-M   'P 1'
#
loop_
_entity.id
_entity.type
_entity.pdbx_description
1 polymer ?
#
loop_
_entity_poly.entity_id
_entity_poly.type
_entity_poly.pdbx_seq_one_letter_code
_entity_poly.pdbx_strand_id
1 'polypeptide(L)'
;MTEQSVQIRLAQPQDKDTVCRIFQEAGLETEAALEAGTTYWVMERGGQPVGAIGLEHGEGASLLRGAAVLPSAQGQGLGRRLVMSAVEYARARGDRAIYMFSRGGDWHSFGFTQVPLAVVMGDVPDTPQVRAYRARSERPGGSTWMRALDVAAGKA
;
A
#
# COMPACT_ATOMS: atom_id res chain seq x y z
N MET A 1 4.06 20.90 26.54
CA MET A 1 4.44 19.73 25.78
C MET A 1 4.04 19.85 24.33
N THR A 2 4.96 19.61 23.48
CA THR A 2 4.72 19.79 22.06
C THR A 2 4.40 18.47 21.41
N GLU A 3 3.30 18.43 20.72
CA GLU A 3 2.95 17.28 19.93
C GLU A 3 3.87 17.24 18.71
N GLN A 4 4.51 16.11 18.51
CA GLN A 4 5.34 15.97 17.31
C GLN A 4 4.45 15.81 16.10
N SER A 5 4.70 16.61 15.09
CA SER A 5 3.93 16.55 13.88
C SER A 5 4.29 15.30 13.08
N VAL A 6 3.28 14.75 12.41
CA VAL A 6 3.44 13.58 11.56
C VAL A 6 3.38 14.06 10.11
N GLN A 7 4.35 13.63 9.33
CA GLN A 7 4.41 13.97 7.91
C GLN A 7 4.54 12.70 7.09
N ILE A 8 3.87 12.69 5.94
CA ILE A 8 3.97 11.60 4.98
C ILE A 8 4.58 12.21 3.73
N ARG A 9 5.69 11.62 3.28
CA ARG A 9 6.38 12.13 2.09
C ARG A 9 6.68 10.97 1.15
N LEU A 10 6.87 11.30 -0.13
CA LEU A 10 7.29 10.31 -1.11
C LEU A 10 8.67 9.79 -0.75
N ALA A 11 8.84 8.47 -0.85
CA ALA A 11 10.12 7.85 -0.62
C ALA A 11 11.03 8.08 -1.83
N GLN A 12 12.27 8.38 -1.55
CA GLN A 12 13.31 8.55 -2.56
C GLN A 12 14.18 7.28 -2.61
N PRO A 13 15.01 7.10 -3.63
CA PRO A 13 15.85 5.90 -3.70
C PRO A 13 16.69 5.68 -2.44
N GLN A 14 17.15 6.74 -1.81
CA GLN A 14 17.96 6.62 -0.59
C GLN A 14 17.14 6.17 0.61
N ASP A 15 15.82 6.13 0.51
CA ASP A 15 14.95 5.65 1.59
C ASP A 15 14.74 4.15 1.57
N LYS A 16 15.33 3.44 0.61
CA LYS A 16 15.05 2.03 0.43
C LYS A 16 15.32 1.20 1.68
N ASP A 17 16.45 1.43 2.32
CA ASP A 17 16.80 0.67 3.52
C ASP A 17 15.82 0.96 4.66
N THR A 18 15.39 2.21 4.79
CA THR A 18 14.42 2.59 5.81
C THR A 18 13.07 1.91 5.57
N VAL A 19 12.59 1.93 4.33
CA VAL A 19 11.33 1.30 3.96
C VAL A 19 11.40 -0.20 4.22
N CYS A 20 12.48 -0.84 3.80
CA CYS A 20 12.65 -2.28 4.00
C CYS A 20 12.68 -2.64 5.48
N ARG A 21 13.37 -1.84 6.28
CA ARG A 21 13.42 -2.10 7.72
C ARG A 21 12.03 -2.01 8.36
N ILE A 22 11.27 -0.97 7.99
CA ILE A 22 9.91 -0.80 8.53
C ILE A 22 9.03 -1.98 8.13
N PHE A 23 9.10 -2.39 6.87
CA PHE A 23 8.31 -3.55 6.40
C PHE A 23 8.73 -4.82 7.14
N GLN A 24 10.04 -5.05 7.31
CA GLN A 24 10.53 -6.24 8.00
C GLN A 24 10.03 -6.30 9.44
N GLU A 25 10.05 -5.16 10.14
CA GLU A 25 9.56 -5.12 11.52
C GLU A 25 8.06 -5.37 11.60
N ALA A 26 7.33 -5.12 10.53
CA ALA A 26 5.90 -5.39 10.46
C ALA A 26 5.60 -6.79 9.92
N GLY A 27 6.62 -7.59 9.61
CA GLY A 27 6.44 -8.92 9.06
C GLY A 27 6.06 -8.93 7.59
N LEU A 28 6.31 -7.85 6.87
CA LEU A 28 5.97 -7.73 5.45
C LEU A 28 7.19 -8.00 4.58
N GLU A 29 6.93 -8.42 3.35
CA GLU A 29 7.98 -8.70 2.39
C GLU A 29 8.57 -7.42 1.85
N THR A 30 9.88 -7.46 1.56
CA THR A 30 10.59 -6.29 1.07
C THR A 30 11.04 -6.45 -0.38
N GLU A 31 10.73 -7.58 -1.00
CA GLU A 31 11.06 -7.82 -2.40
C GLU A 31 10.44 -6.76 -3.28
N ALA A 32 11.20 -6.29 -4.24
CA ALA A 32 10.72 -5.30 -5.22
C ALA A 32 10.37 -3.95 -4.60
N ALA A 33 10.81 -3.67 -3.38
CA ALA A 33 10.58 -2.36 -2.78
C ALA A 33 11.26 -1.28 -3.61
N LEU A 34 10.52 -0.23 -3.91
CA LEU A 34 10.98 0.92 -4.71
C LEU A 34 11.41 0.54 -6.13
N GLU A 35 10.88 -0.58 -6.63
CA GLU A 35 11.12 -0.97 -8.01
C GLU A 35 10.39 -0.02 -8.97
N ALA A 36 10.84 0.03 -10.22
CA ALA A 36 10.16 0.83 -11.23
C ALA A 36 8.69 0.41 -11.32
N GLY A 37 7.81 1.40 -11.50
CA GLY A 37 6.38 1.14 -11.54
C GLY A 37 5.72 1.09 -10.17
N THR A 38 6.43 1.53 -9.13
CA THR A 38 5.87 1.59 -7.79
C THR A 38 6.03 2.99 -7.21
N THR A 39 5.19 3.30 -6.23
CA THR A 39 5.32 4.53 -5.46
C THR A 39 5.28 4.16 -3.99
N TYR A 40 6.22 4.69 -3.21
CA TYR A 40 6.28 4.43 -1.79
C TYR A 40 6.28 5.74 -1.02
N TRP A 41 5.81 5.68 0.21
CA TRP A 41 5.79 6.82 1.12
C TRP A 41 6.42 6.42 2.43
N VAL A 42 7.08 7.39 3.05
CA VAL A 42 7.61 7.25 4.41
C VAL A 42 6.84 8.21 5.30
N MET A 43 6.41 7.72 6.44
CA MET A 43 5.79 8.55 7.46
C MET A 43 6.81 8.83 8.53
N GLU A 44 6.97 10.10 8.88
CA GLU A 44 7.90 10.54 9.91
C GLU A 44 7.15 11.27 11.00
N ARG A 45 7.59 11.06 12.22
CA ARG A 45 7.09 11.78 13.40
C ARG A 45 8.30 12.38 14.09
N GLY A 46 8.32 13.72 14.17
CA GLY A 46 9.47 14.40 14.75
C GLY A 46 10.77 14.09 14.03
N GLY A 47 10.71 13.90 12.72
CA GLY A 47 11.89 13.61 11.92
C GLY A 47 12.32 12.15 11.92
N GLN A 48 11.61 11.27 12.65
CA GLN A 48 11.97 9.86 12.74
C GLN A 48 10.99 9.02 11.92
N PRO A 49 11.49 8.10 11.07
CA PRO A 49 10.60 7.24 10.30
C PRO A 49 9.82 6.30 11.22
N VAL A 50 8.50 6.30 11.09
CA VAL A 50 7.64 5.46 11.92
C VAL A 50 6.69 4.60 11.10
N GLY A 51 6.62 4.81 9.79
CA GLY A 51 5.73 4.01 8.96
C GLY A 51 6.08 4.12 7.49
N ALA A 52 5.51 3.22 6.71
CA ALA A 52 5.71 3.21 5.26
C ALA A 52 4.56 2.49 4.58
N ILE A 53 4.33 2.85 3.32
CA ILE A 53 3.33 2.19 2.50
C ILE A 53 3.81 2.20 1.05
N GLY A 54 3.45 1.17 0.30
CA GLY A 54 3.79 1.07 -1.10
C GLY A 54 2.58 0.82 -1.96
N LEU A 55 2.66 1.27 -3.21
CA LEU A 55 1.62 1.11 -4.19
C LEU A 55 2.27 0.68 -5.51
N GLU A 56 1.81 -0.44 -6.06
CA GLU A 56 2.31 -0.96 -7.34
C GLU A 56 1.30 -0.60 -8.41
N HIS A 57 1.79 -0.08 -9.53
CA HIS A 57 0.90 0.46 -10.56
C HIS A 57 0.67 -0.51 -11.68
N GLY A 58 -0.60 -0.74 -11.98
CA GLY A 58 -1.01 -1.41 -13.20
C GLY A 58 -1.62 -0.40 -14.16
N GLU A 59 -2.32 -0.89 -15.14
CA GLU A 59 -2.96 -0.05 -16.14
C GLU A 59 -4.35 0.34 -15.64
N GLY A 60 -4.48 1.57 -15.17
CA GLY A 60 -5.76 2.08 -14.67
C GLY A 60 -6.18 1.53 -13.32
N ALA A 61 -5.30 0.84 -12.62
CA ALA A 61 -5.55 0.32 -11.29
C ALA A 61 -4.21 0.11 -10.58
N SER A 62 -4.23 0.04 -9.26
CA SER A 62 -3.01 -0.13 -8.48
C SER A 62 -3.21 -1.20 -7.42
N LEU A 63 -2.10 -1.75 -6.94
CA LEU A 63 -2.10 -2.80 -5.92
C LEU A 63 -1.31 -2.30 -4.72
N LEU A 64 -1.95 -2.27 -3.57
CA LEU A 64 -1.33 -1.81 -2.34
C LEU A 64 -0.29 -2.84 -1.90
N ARG A 65 0.92 -2.37 -1.60
CA ARG A 65 1.98 -3.27 -1.19
C ARG A 65 1.89 -3.63 0.28
N GLY A 66 1.51 -2.68 1.08
CA GLY A 66 1.40 -2.90 2.51
C GLY A 66 1.43 -1.58 3.22
N ALA A 67 0.85 -1.54 4.41
CA ALA A 67 0.88 -0.37 5.27
C ALA A 67 1.48 -0.81 6.58
N ALA A 68 2.64 -0.29 6.92
CA ALA A 68 3.37 -0.68 8.11
C ALA A 68 3.59 0.53 9.01
N VAL A 69 3.26 0.37 10.28
CA VAL A 69 3.53 1.38 11.31
C VAL A 69 4.30 0.69 12.41
N LEU A 70 5.43 1.27 12.83
CA LEU A 70 6.25 0.69 13.87
C LEU A 70 5.47 0.58 15.18
N PRO A 71 5.78 -0.43 16.02
CA PRO A 71 5.03 -0.63 17.27
C PRO A 71 4.94 0.61 18.14
N SER A 72 5.99 1.42 18.17
CA SER A 72 6.01 2.63 18.99
C SER A 72 5.01 3.69 18.54
N ALA A 73 4.46 3.57 17.34
CA ALA A 73 3.55 4.56 16.77
C ALA A 73 2.17 4.00 16.47
N GLN A 74 1.92 2.74 16.79
CA GLN A 74 0.62 2.13 16.50
C GLN A 74 -0.46 2.67 17.44
N GLY A 75 -1.72 2.50 17.02
CA GLY A 75 -2.86 2.90 17.84
C GLY A 75 -3.21 4.37 17.78
N GLN A 76 -2.67 5.09 16.83
CA GLN A 76 -2.89 6.54 16.71
C GLN A 76 -3.52 6.95 15.38
N GLY A 77 -4.06 5.99 14.65
CA GLY A 77 -4.69 6.28 13.36
C GLY A 77 -3.70 6.53 12.24
N LEU A 78 -2.43 6.24 12.44
CA LEU A 78 -1.40 6.53 11.45
C LEU A 78 -1.46 5.59 10.26
N GLY A 79 -1.84 4.34 10.49
CA GLY A 79 -2.03 3.40 9.40
C GLY A 79 -3.12 3.86 8.44
N ARG A 80 -4.21 4.39 8.99
CA ARG A 80 -5.28 4.94 8.16
C ARG A 80 -4.79 6.11 7.31
N ARG A 81 -3.97 6.98 7.91
CA ARG A 81 -3.42 8.11 7.16
C ARG A 81 -2.54 7.65 6.00
N LEU A 82 -1.74 6.60 6.22
CA LEU A 82 -0.93 6.02 5.15
C LEU A 82 -1.80 5.48 4.03
N VAL A 83 -2.81 4.68 4.37
CA VAL A 83 -3.70 4.11 3.36
C VAL A 83 -4.39 5.21 2.58
N MET A 84 -4.86 6.25 3.27
CA MET A 84 -5.55 7.34 2.58
C MET A 84 -4.61 8.10 1.65
N SER A 85 -3.33 8.22 2.00
CA SER A 85 -2.37 8.85 1.08
C SER A 85 -2.24 8.06 -0.21
N ALA A 86 -2.20 6.74 -0.12
CA ALA A 86 -2.14 5.89 -1.31
C ALA A 86 -3.43 5.99 -2.12
N VAL A 87 -4.57 6.01 -1.44
CA VAL A 87 -5.87 6.14 -2.11
C VAL A 87 -5.95 7.45 -2.89
N GLU A 88 -5.54 8.55 -2.27
CA GLU A 88 -5.59 9.85 -2.95
C GLU A 88 -4.65 9.90 -4.14
N TYR A 89 -3.48 9.30 -4.01
CA TYR A 89 -2.55 9.24 -5.13
C TYR A 89 -3.12 8.44 -6.30
N ALA A 90 -3.69 7.28 -6.00
CA ALA A 90 -4.30 6.44 -7.05
C ALA A 90 -5.46 7.16 -7.72
N ARG A 91 -6.27 7.87 -6.93
CA ARG A 91 -7.38 8.64 -7.48
C ARG A 91 -6.87 9.73 -8.42
N ALA A 92 -5.81 10.44 -8.00
CA ALA A 92 -5.23 11.50 -8.82
C ALA A 92 -4.61 10.95 -10.10
N ARG A 93 -4.11 9.71 -10.06
CA ARG A 93 -3.61 9.04 -11.26
C ARG A 93 -4.71 8.71 -12.26
N GLY A 94 -5.96 8.66 -11.80
CA GLY A 94 -7.07 8.21 -12.62
C GLY A 94 -7.36 6.73 -12.51
N ASP A 95 -6.81 6.07 -11.49
CA ASP A 95 -7.07 4.65 -11.27
C ASP A 95 -8.53 4.42 -10.92
N ARG A 96 -9.11 3.35 -11.44
CA ARG A 96 -10.50 2.98 -11.15
C ARG A 96 -10.63 2.17 -9.87
N ALA A 97 -9.53 1.59 -9.39
CA ALA A 97 -9.57 0.75 -8.19
C ALA A 97 -8.18 0.58 -7.59
N ILE A 98 -8.14 0.33 -6.29
CA ILE A 98 -6.97 -0.16 -5.59
C ILE A 98 -7.28 -1.55 -5.08
N TYR A 99 -6.34 -2.46 -5.24
CA TYR A 99 -6.43 -3.82 -4.76
C TYR A 99 -5.43 -4.06 -3.63
N MET A 100 -5.65 -5.11 -2.86
CA MET A 100 -4.78 -5.44 -1.75
C MET A 100 -4.84 -6.91 -1.43
N PHE A 101 -3.68 -7.50 -1.16
CA PHE A 101 -3.57 -8.80 -0.51
C PHE A 101 -3.44 -8.57 0.98
N SER A 102 -4.20 -9.31 1.79
CA SER A 102 -4.12 -9.19 3.23
C SER A 102 -4.11 -10.57 3.88
N ARG A 103 -3.27 -10.72 4.88
CA ARG A 103 -3.22 -11.96 5.65
C ARG A 103 -4.23 -11.98 6.79
N GLY A 104 -4.92 -10.90 7.01
CA GLY A 104 -5.92 -10.84 8.05
C GLY A 104 -6.45 -9.44 8.22
N GLY A 105 -7.40 -9.31 9.15
CA GLY A 105 -7.99 -8.02 9.43
C GLY A 105 -9.22 -7.77 8.58
N ASP A 106 -9.96 -6.78 8.99
CA ASP A 106 -11.17 -6.36 8.31
C ASP A 106 -10.92 -4.99 7.71
N TRP A 107 -10.92 -4.93 6.40
CA TRP A 107 -10.60 -3.70 5.69
C TRP A 107 -11.82 -2.93 5.23
N HIS A 108 -13.01 -3.34 5.66
CA HIS A 108 -14.24 -2.64 5.29
C HIS A 108 -14.24 -1.19 5.76
N SER A 109 -13.70 -0.92 6.93
CA SER A 109 -13.68 0.44 7.46
C SER A 109 -12.77 1.37 6.65
N PHE A 110 -11.92 0.79 5.78
CA PHE A 110 -11.07 1.56 4.87
C PHE A 110 -11.70 1.68 3.48
N GLY A 111 -12.95 1.23 3.33
CA GLY A 111 -13.64 1.30 2.06
C GLY A 111 -13.37 0.15 1.12
N PHE A 112 -12.73 -0.91 1.60
CA PHE A 112 -12.44 -2.08 0.78
C PHE A 112 -13.52 -3.14 0.95
N THR A 113 -13.74 -3.93 -0.11
CA THR A 113 -14.58 -5.11 -0.07
C THR A 113 -13.77 -6.30 -0.58
N GLN A 114 -14.13 -7.48 -0.12
CA GLN A 114 -13.43 -8.68 -0.58
C GLN A 114 -13.81 -9.00 -2.02
N VAL A 115 -12.82 -9.42 -2.79
CA VAL A 115 -13.01 -9.82 -4.19
C VAL A 115 -12.25 -11.12 -4.43
N PRO A 116 -12.67 -11.89 -5.43
CA PRO A 116 -11.91 -13.10 -5.80
C PRO A 116 -10.50 -12.75 -6.25
N LEU A 117 -9.55 -13.62 -5.95
CA LEU A 117 -8.17 -13.46 -6.37
C LEU A 117 -8.05 -13.24 -7.88
N ALA A 118 -8.89 -13.94 -8.66
CA ALA A 118 -8.83 -13.82 -10.11
C ALA A 118 -9.06 -12.39 -10.59
N VAL A 119 -9.85 -11.62 -9.87
CA VAL A 119 -10.09 -10.22 -10.23
C VAL A 119 -8.80 -9.41 -10.13
N VAL A 120 -8.06 -9.60 -9.03
CA VAL A 120 -6.79 -8.89 -8.85
C VAL A 120 -5.79 -9.32 -9.92
N MET A 121 -5.65 -10.63 -10.13
CA MET A 121 -4.68 -11.16 -11.08
C MET A 121 -4.97 -10.73 -12.52
N GLY A 122 -6.25 -10.57 -12.84
CA GLY A 122 -6.63 -10.15 -14.18
C GLY A 122 -6.53 -8.65 -14.40
N ASP A 123 -6.69 -7.86 -13.34
CA ASP A 123 -6.74 -6.40 -13.47
C ASP A 123 -5.37 -5.75 -13.32
N VAL A 124 -4.48 -6.33 -12.53
CA VAL A 124 -3.12 -5.79 -12.33
C VAL A 124 -2.07 -6.89 -12.52
N PRO A 125 -2.05 -7.54 -13.70
CA PRO A 125 -1.24 -8.75 -13.90
C PRO A 125 0.27 -8.50 -13.88
N ASP A 126 0.71 -7.29 -14.15
CA ASP A 126 2.14 -6.99 -14.31
C ASP A 126 2.75 -6.34 -13.07
N THR A 127 2.00 -6.28 -11.98
CA THR A 127 2.54 -5.73 -10.74
C THR A 127 3.48 -6.75 -10.08
N PRO A 128 4.50 -6.26 -9.34
CA PRO A 128 5.47 -7.16 -8.70
C PRO A 128 4.83 -8.23 -7.82
N GLN A 129 3.82 -7.89 -7.03
CA GLN A 129 3.18 -8.88 -6.17
C GLN A 129 2.47 -9.97 -6.97
N VAL A 130 1.77 -9.61 -8.04
CA VAL A 130 1.08 -10.58 -8.87
C VAL A 130 2.07 -11.46 -9.60
N ARG A 131 3.16 -10.85 -10.13
CA ARG A 131 4.20 -11.64 -10.78
C ARG A 131 4.83 -12.64 -9.82
N ALA A 132 5.11 -12.20 -8.59
CA ALA A 132 5.68 -13.08 -7.57
C ALA A 132 4.71 -14.19 -7.20
N TYR A 133 3.43 -13.85 -7.11
CA TYR A 133 2.39 -14.85 -6.80
C TYR A 133 2.37 -15.94 -7.88
N ARG A 134 2.42 -15.55 -9.14
CA ARG A 134 2.39 -16.51 -10.24
C ARG A 134 3.62 -17.40 -10.26
N ALA A 135 4.75 -16.89 -9.80
CA ALA A 135 5.99 -17.66 -9.79
C ALA A 135 6.04 -18.68 -8.66
N ARG A 136 5.18 -18.56 -7.65
CA ARG A 136 5.14 -19.48 -6.52
C ARG A 136 4.20 -20.62 -6.81
N SER A 137 4.57 -21.81 -6.34
CA SER A 137 3.70 -22.97 -6.45
C SER A 137 2.64 -22.99 -5.35
N GLU A 138 2.84 -22.22 -4.29
CA GLU A 138 1.92 -22.19 -3.16
C GLU A 138 1.11 -20.90 -3.18
N ARG A 139 -0.17 -21.02 -2.81
CA ARG A 139 -1.02 -19.86 -2.67
C ARG A 139 -0.73 -19.16 -1.36
N PRO A 140 -0.61 -17.82 -1.34
CA PRO A 140 -0.52 -17.12 -0.07
C PRO A 140 -1.83 -17.30 0.68
N GLY A 141 -1.73 -17.47 1.97
CA GLY A 141 -2.92 -17.45 2.83
C GLY A 141 -3.45 -16.02 2.86
N GLY A 142 -4.75 -15.89 3.13
CA GLY A 142 -5.33 -14.59 3.30
C GLY A 142 -6.41 -14.30 2.28
N SER A 143 -6.74 -13.03 2.16
CA SER A 143 -7.86 -12.57 1.35
C SER A 143 -7.41 -11.45 0.43
N THR A 144 -8.21 -11.22 -0.59
CA THR A 144 -7.96 -10.16 -1.56
C THR A 144 -9.09 -9.14 -1.46
N TRP A 145 -8.73 -7.88 -1.57
CA TRP A 145 -9.64 -6.76 -1.33
C TRP A 145 -9.56 -5.75 -2.46
N MET A 146 -10.64 -5.02 -2.65
CA MET A 146 -10.72 -3.97 -3.65
C MET A 146 -11.43 -2.76 -3.07
N ARG A 147 -10.91 -1.58 -3.38
CA ARG A 147 -11.64 -0.32 -3.17
C ARG A 147 -11.83 0.33 -4.53
N ALA A 148 -13.09 0.47 -4.93
CA ALA A 148 -13.40 1.19 -6.16
C ALA A 148 -13.17 2.67 -5.95
N LEU A 149 -12.59 3.33 -6.92
CA LEU A 149 -12.31 4.76 -6.84
C LEU A 149 -13.23 5.52 -7.79
N ASP A 150 -13.72 6.64 -7.31
CA ASP A 150 -14.45 7.55 -8.15
C ASP A 150 -13.51 8.18 -9.13
N VAL A 151 -13.64 7.78 -10.36
CA VAL A 151 -12.96 8.47 -11.42
C VAL A 151 -13.83 9.65 -11.76
N ALA A 152 -13.74 10.54 -10.94
CA ALA A 152 -14.59 11.58 -11.07
C ALA A 152 -14.53 12.25 -12.35
N ALA A 153 -14.33 11.98 -12.31
CA ALA A 153 -14.37 12.58 -12.90
C ALA A 153 -14.66 13.04 -13.83
N GLY A 154 -14.34 12.83 -13.92
CA GLY A 154 -14.60 13.15 -14.70
C GLY A 154 -15.31 13.76 -15.32
N LYS A 155 -15.61 13.74 -15.11
CA LYS A 155 -16.31 14.12 -15.55
C LYS A 155 -16.34 14.98 -15.95
N ALA A 156 -16.37 14.93 -16.28
CA ALA A 156 -16.62 15.58 -16.91
C ALA A 156 -16.80 16.15 -17.47
#